data_3465e324f0f7db58c23934a21e2752af
#
_entry.id   3465e324f0f7db58c23934a21e2752af
#
_cell.length_a   1.000
_cell.length_b   1.000
_cell.length_c   1.000
_cell.angle_alpha   90.00
_cell.angle_beta   90.00
_cell.angle_gamma   90.00
#
_symmetry.space_group_name_H-M   'P 1'
#
loop_
_entity.id
_entity.type
_entity.pdbx_description
1 polymer ?
#
loop_
_entity_poly.entity_id
_entity_poly.type
_entity_poly.pdbx_seq_one_letter_code
_entity_poly.pdbx_strand_id
1 'polypeptide(L)'
;GSLLVQCAEAFRQAGHEVVAVVSASSANLAWARSQGVRDVPMEGGWERQLGALEADYLFSVANLRMLPAPVLRRARRLAINFHDALLPRYAGLNATCWALMAGESVHGVTWHEMTERADAGRIVRQASFEVSPQETALSLNAKCYEAGLASFREILRDLERGELPLAPQSGERSWFGRHRRPPLLATLDFQRPAQELAALVRALDFGQYANPLARAKVLAGGRQVLLVRGAEVQAGAP
;
A
#
# COMPACT_ATOMS: atom_id res chain seq x y z
N GLY A 1 -2.09 -7.95 13.99
CA GLY A 1 -0.70 -7.69 13.61
C GLY A 1 -0.60 -6.94 12.29
N SER A 2 0.57 -6.38 11.97
CA SER A 2 0.78 -5.72 10.67
C SER A 2 0.77 -6.74 9.54
N LEU A 3 0.52 -6.30 8.30
CA LEU A 3 0.58 -7.18 7.11
C LEU A 3 1.97 -7.85 7.00
N LEU A 4 3.05 -7.13 7.31
CA LEU A 4 4.41 -7.69 7.32
C LEU A 4 4.49 -8.90 8.26
N VAL A 5 4.01 -8.78 9.50
CA VAL A 5 4.05 -9.87 10.49
C VAL A 5 3.21 -11.06 10.01
N GLN A 6 2.00 -10.82 9.52
CA GLN A 6 1.13 -11.88 9.01
C GLN A 6 1.74 -12.62 7.80
N CYS A 7 2.39 -11.89 6.88
CA CYS A 7 3.13 -12.51 5.77
C CYS A 7 4.33 -13.32 6.28
N ALA A 8 5.11 -12.80 7.23
CA ALA A 8 6.25 -13.52 7.80
C ALA A 8 5.83 -14.79 8.56
N GLU A 9 4.72 -14.75 9.28
CA GLU A 9 4.14 -15.94 9.93
C GLU A 9 3.68 -16.98 8.91
N ALA A 10 2.96 -16.55 7.86
CA ALA A 10 2.53 -17.44 6.79
C ALA A 10 3.74 -18.08 6.07
N PHE A 11 4.82 -17.31 5.86
CA PHE A 11 6.05 -17.79 5.25
C PHE A 11 6.71 -18.91 6.09
N ARG A 12 6.77 -18.71 7.42
CA ARG A 12 7.31 -19.72 8.35
C ARG A 12 6.41 -20.96 8.45
N GLN A 13 5.09 -20.77 8.45
CA GLN A 13 4.12 -21.89 8.45
C GLN A 13 4.21 -22.75 7.19
N ALA A 14 4.61 -22.16 6.06
CA ALA A 14 4.89 -22.86 4.81
C ALA A 14 6.30 -23.53 4.79
N GLY A 15 7.02 -23.56 5.92
CA GLY A 15 8.32 -24.22 6.03
C GLY A 15 9.51 -23.40 5.53
N HIS A 16 9.32 -22.13 5.23
CA HIS A 16 10.40 -21.23 4.82
C HIS A 16 11.06 -20.53 6.01
N GLU A 17 12.33 -20.17 5.87
CA GLU A 17 13.08 -19.42 6.87
C GLU A 17 12.94 -17.90 6.62
N VAL A 18 12.60 -17.16 7.67
CA VAL A 18 12.68 -15.69 7.67
C VAL A 18 14.02 -15.31 8.31
N VAL A 19 15.00 -14.92 7.50
CA VAL A 19 16.36 -14.65 7.95
C VAL A 19 16.54 -13.28 8.59
N ALA A 20 15.73 -12.28 8.20
CA ALA A 20 15.74 -10.95 8.81
C ALA A 20 14.43 -10.21 8.58
N VAL A 21 14.11 -9.30 9.49
CA VAL A 21 13.06 -8.30 9.37
C VAL A 21 13.68 -6.91 9.49
N VAL A 22 13.49 -6.09 8.46
CA VAL A 22 13.89 -4.68 8.44
C VAL A 22 12.64 -3.83 8.59
N SER A 23 12.54 -3.00 9.62
CA SER A 23 11.33 -2.20 9.83
C SER A 23 11.60 -0.91 10.61
N ALA A 24 10.80 0.12 10.34
CA ALA A 24 10.72 1.31 11.19
C ALA A 24 9.74 1.14 12.36
N SER A 25 8.92 0.06 12.36
CA SER A 25 7.96 -0.23 13.41
C SER A 25 8.60 -1.03 14.53
N SER A 26 8.60 -0.48 15.74
CA SER A 26 9.05 -1.17 16.95
C SER A 26 8.28 -2.47 17.22
N ALA A 27 6.99 -2.52 16.89
CA ALA A 27 6.17 -3.72 17.03
C ALA A 27 6.61 -4.84 16.09
N ASN A 28 6.95 -4.52 14.82
CA ASN A 28 7.48 -5.51 13.89
C ASN A 28 8.85 -6.05 14.33
N LEU A 29 9.73 -5.18 14.84
CA LEU A 29 11.03 -5.58 15.37
C LEU A 29 10.90 -6.43 16.65
N ALA A 30 9.96 -6.07 17.54
CA ALA A 30 9.68 -6.86 18.74
C ALA A 30 9.18 -8.27 18.39
N TRP A 31 8.29 -8.37 17.39
CA TRP A 31 7.87 -9.66 16.87
C TRP A 31 9.06 -10.46 16.34
N ALA A 32 9.91 -9.89 15.50
CA ALA A 32 11.07 -10.56 14.94
C ALA A 32 11.99 -11.14 16.05
N ARG A 33 12.30 -10.33 17.08
CA ARG A 33 13.06 -10.78 18.25
C ARG A 33 12.40 -11.93 18.99
N SER A 34 11.08 -11.86 19.21
CA SER A 34 10.33 -12.94 19.88
C SER A 34 10.35 -14.25 19.13
N GLN A 35 10.61 -14.20 17.81
CA GLN A 35 10.69 -15.35 16.93
C GLN A 35 12.13 -15.82 16.66
N GLY A 36 13.13 -15.20 17.28
CA GLY A 36 14.53 -15.48 17.02
C GLY A 36 15.02 -15.04 15.63
N VAL A 37 14.25 -14.17 14.96
CA VAL A 37 14.58 -13.61 13.65
C VAL A 37 15.41 -12.35 13.84
N ARG A 38 16.45 -12.18 13.02
CA ARG A 38 17.27 -10.96 13.04
C ARG A 38 16.41 -9.74 12.79
N ASP A 39 16.43 -8.79 13.70
CA ASP A 39 15.71 -7.53 13.59
C ASP A 39 16.68 -6.38 13.25
N VAL A 40 16.31 -5.58 12.26
CA VAL A 40 17.11 -4.45 11.80
C VAL A 40 16.22 -3.20 11.78
N PRO A 41 16.47 -2.22 12.66
CA PRO A 41 15.78 -0.94 12.60
C PRO A 41 16.06 -0.20 11.29
N MET A 42 15.00 0.23 10.58
CA MET A 42 15.13 0.96 9.32
C MET A 42 15.49 2.44 9.56
N GLU A 43 16.65 2.66 10.14
CA GLU A 43 17.22 3.98 10.44
C GLU A 43 18.43 4.27 9.54
N GLY A 44 19.09 5.43 9.72
CA GLY A 44 20.23 5.80 8.87
C GLY A 44 21.34 4.74 8.84
N GLY A 45 21.69 4.24 7.65
CA GLY A 45 22.73 3.25 7.45
C GLY A 45 22.35 1.81 7.82
N TRP A 46 21.05 1.51 7.91
CA TRP A 46 20.51 0.16 8.20
C TRP A 46 21.02 -0.91 7.23
N GLU A 47 21.35 -0.55 5.99
CA GLU A 47 21.86 -1.45 4.96
C GLU A 47 23.18 -2.10 5.38
N ARG A 48 24.00 -1.40 6.16
CA ARG A 48 25.27 -1.93 6.69
C ARG A 48 25.02 -3.00 7.76
N GLN A 49 23.92 -2.87 8.50
CA GLN A 49 23.54 -3.85 9.53
C GLN A 49 23.14 -5.20 8.92
N LEU A 50 22.78 -5.25 7.64
CA LEU A 50 22.56 -6.52 6.95
C LEU A 50 23.86 -7.31 6.73
N GLY A 51 25.02 -6.63 6.70
CA GLY A 51 26.31 -7.29 6.48
C GLY A 51 26.32 -8.05 5.15
N ALA A 52 26.76 -9.31 5.18
CA ALA A 52 26.77 -10.21 4.01
C ALA A 52 25.47 -11.04 3.88
N LEU A 53 24.39 -10.67 4.58
CA LEU A 53 23.13 -11.42 4.52
C LEU A 53 22.59 -11.44 3.10
N GLU A 54 22.30 -12.62 2.61
CA GLU A 54 21.58 -12.88 1.36
C GLU A 54 20.37 -13.77 1.64
N ALA A 55 19.37 -13.70 0.79
CA ALA A 55 18.19 -14.55 0.83
C ALA A 55 17.77 -14.92 -0.59
N ASP A 56 17.00 -15.98 -0.76
CA ASP A 56 16.44 -16.29 -2.09
C ASP A 56 15.45 -15.21 -2.52
N TYR A 57 14.63 -14.73 -1.61
CA TYR A 57 13.62 -13.73 -1.87
C TYR A 57 13.70 -12.57 -0.87
N LEU A 58 13.43 -11.37 -1.37
CA LEU A 58 13.23 -10.18 -0.55
C LEU A 58 11.79 -9.70 -0.75
N PHE A 59 11.03 -9.60 0.35
CA PHE A 59 9.67 -9.07 0.31
C PHE A 59 9.63 -7.69 0.97
N SER A 60 9.13 -6.69 0.23
CA SER A 60 8.82 -5.36 0.72
C SER A 60 7.31 -5.27 0.94
N VAL A 61 6.88 -5.21 2.20
CA VAL A 61 5.47 -5.30 2.59
C VAL A 61 5.04 -4.02 3.30
N ALA A 62 4.11 -3.27 2.70
CA ALA A 62 3.61 -1.99 3.20
C ALA A 62 4.75 -1.00 3.54
N ASN A 63 5.78 -0.97 2.73
CA ASN A 63 6.93 -0.10 2.87
C ASN A 63 6.84 1.05 1.88
N LEU A 64 6.94 2.29 2.38
CA LEU A 64 6.85 3.51 1.57
C LEU A 64 8.22 4.06 1.11
N ARG A 65 9.30 3.34 1.40
CA ARG A 65 10.66 3.75 1.04
C ARG A 65 11.16 2.95 -0.15
N MET A 66 11.81 3.63 -1.08
CA MET A 66 12.58 2.95 -2.13
C MET A 66 13.76 2.22 -1.48
N LEU A 67 13.93 0.95 -1.84
CA LEU A 67 15.09 0.18 -1.44
C LEU A 67 16.23 0.41 -2.43
N PRO A 68 17.47 0.67 -1.94
CA PRO A 68 18.60 0.92 -2.82
C PRO A 68 19.01 -0.37 -3.57
N ALA A 69 19.53 -0.20 -4.79
CA ALA A 69 19.94 -1.30 -5.64
C ALA A 69 20.86 -2.35 -4.96
N PRO A 70 21.83 -1.97 -4.09
CA PRO A 70 22.62 -2.97 -3.36
C PRO A 70 21.80 -3.86 -2.43
N VAL A 71 20.67 -3.39 -1.90
CA VAL A 71 19.76 -4.19 -1.08
C VAL A 71 18.94 -5.12 -1.97
N LEU A 72 18.43 -4.64 -3.10
CA LEU A 72 17.68 -5.48 -4.04
C LEU A 72 18.52 -6.67 -4.55
N ARG A 73 19.82 -6.44 -4.81
CA ARG A 73 20.75 -7.50 -5.25
C ARG A 73 21.06 -8.59 -4.21
N ARG A 74 20.62 -8.43 -2.96
CA ARG A 74 20.71 -9.48 -1.93
C ARG A 74 19.68 -10.60 -2.10
N ALA A 75 18.65 -10.36 -2.90
CA ALA A 75 17.72 -11.39 -3.34
C ALA A 75 18.36 -12.19 -4.48
N ARG A 76 18.69 -13.46 -4.21
CA ARG A 76 19.30 -14.35 -5.21
C ARG A 76 18.35 -14.68 -6.36
N ARG A 77 17.05 -14.72 -6.10
CA ARG A 77 16.00 -15.05 -7.07
C ARG A 77 15.17 -13.84 -7.44
N LEU A 78 14.48 -13.23 -6.46
CA LEU A 78 13.58 -12.12 -6.76
C LEU A 78 13.37 -11.21 -5.54
N ALA A 79 13.33 -9.90 -5.78
CA ALA A 79 12.86 -8.90 -4.84
C ALA A 79 11.43 -8.52 -5.21
N ILE A 80 10.48 -8.66 -4.28
CA ILE A 80 9.03 -8.54 -4.53
C ILE A 80 8.46 -7.46 -3.62
N ASN A 81 7.65 -6.55 -4.18
CA ASN A 81 6.94 -5.52 -3.43
C ASN A 81 5.43 -5.79 -3.41
N PHE A 82 4.81 -5.49 -2.28
CA PHE A 82 3.37 -5.34 -2.16
C PHE A 82 2.97 -3.91 -2.50
N HIS A 83 2.03 -3.75 -3.42
CA HIS A 83 1.43 -2.47 -3.78
C HIS A 83 -0.09 -2.56 -3.68
N ASP A 84 -0.70 -1.56 -3.03
CA ASP A 84 -2.13 -1.46 -2.74
C ASP A 84 -2.96 -0.92 -3.91
N ALA A 85 -2.66 -1.37 -5.14
CA ALA A 85 -3.46 -1.10 -6.33
C ALA A 85 -3.25 -2.16 -7.42
N LEU A 86 -4.11 -2.15 -8.43
CA LEU A 86 -3.97 -2.93 -9.67
C LEU A 86 -3.02 -2.19 -10.63
N LEU A 87 -1.72 -2.51 -10.56
CA LEU A 87 -0.73 -1.96 -11.48
C LEU A 87 -1.05 -2.34 -12.94
N PRO A 88 -0.76 -1.43 -13.88
CA PRO A 88 0.02 -0.19 -13.80
C PRO A 88 -0.75 1.05 -13.32
N ARG A 89 -2.05 0.94 -13.02
CA ARG A 89 -2.83 2.06 -12.49
C ARG A 89 -2.48 2.32 -11.02
N TYR A 90 -2.58 3.58 -10.60
CA TYR A 90 -2.32 4.02 -9.22
C TYR A 90 -0.94 3.69 -8.68
N ALA A 91 0.08 3.63 -9.55
CA ALA A 91 1.46 3.51 -9.11
C ALA A 91 1.88 4.73 -8.26
N GLY A 92 2.75 4.54 -7.28
CA GLY A 92 3.23 5.57 -6.36
C GLY A 92 2.61 5.45 -4.97
N LEU A 93 2.15 6.55 -4.40
CA LEU A 93 1.72 6.62 -3.00
C LEU A 93 0.23 6.93 -2.86
N ASN A 94 -0.38 6.41 -1.78
CA ASN A 94 -1.78 6.65 -1.40
C ASN A 94 -2.79 6.18 -2.46
N ALA A 95 -2.54 5.05 -3.08
CA ALA A 95 -3.33 4.51 -4.20
C ALA A 95 -4.83 4.40 -3.86
N THR A 96 -5.16 3.92 -2.66
CA THR A 96 -6.54 3.80 -2.17
C THR A 96 -7.27 5.15 -2.14
N CYS A 97 -6.59 6.23 -1.71
CA CYS A 97 -7.20 7.57 -1.72
C CYS A 97 -7.51 8.04 -3.15
N TRP A 98 -6.56 7.84 -4.07
CA TRP A 98 -6.73 8.27 -5.46
C TRP A 98 -7.79 7.46 -6.18
N ALA A 99 -7.91 6.16 -5.91
CA ALA A 99 -8.95 5.31 -6.45
C ALA A 99 -10.35 5.75 -5.98
N LEU A 100 -10.52 6.05 -4.68
CA LEU A 100 -11.77 6.56 -4.13
C LEU A 100 -12.14 7.93 -4.71
N MET A 101 -11.17 8.84 -4.86
CA MET A 101 -11.42 10.15 -5.49
C MET A 101 -11.83 10.02 -6.96
N ALA A 102 -11.35 8.99 -7.65
CA ALA A 102 -11.71 8.68 -9.02
C ALA A 102 -13.06 7.95 -9.14
N GLY A 103 -13.69 7.56 -8.03
CA GLY A 103 -14.96 6.84 -8.03
C GLY A 103 -14.86 5.41 -8.55
N GLU A 104 -13.71 4.75 -8.36
CA GLU A 104 -13.51 3.36 -8.80
C GLU A 104 -14.49 2.43 -8.08
N SER A 105 -15.14 1.56 -8.84
CA SER A 105 -16.02 0.49 -8.33
C SER A 105 -15.28 -0.83 -8.10
N VAL A 106 -14.06 -0.94 -8.65
CA VAL A 106 -13.17 -2.09 -8.49
C VAL A 106 -11.79 -1.59 -8.10
N HIS A 107 -11.19 -2.23 -7.13
CA HIS A 107 -9.82 -1.99 -6.71
C HIS A 107 -9.09 -3.32 -6.51
N GLY A 108 -7.85 -3.30 -6.03
CA GLY A 108 -7.12 -4.52 -5.74
C GLY A 108 -5.70 -4.26 -5.30
N VAL A 109 -4.92 -5.32 -5.33
CA VAL A 109 -3.52 -5.30 -4.89
C VAL A 109 -2.63 -5.99 -5.91
N THR A 110 -1.35 -5.65 -5.91
CA THR A 110 -0.34 -6.24 -6.78
C THR A 110 0.91 -6.59 -5.98
N TRP A 111 1.33 -7.82 -6.09
CA TRP A 111 2.70 -8.24 -5.81
C TRP A 111 3.49 -8.17 -7.10
N HIS A 112 4.60 -7.44 -7.10
CA HIS A 112 5.40 -7.22 -8.31
C HIS A 112 6.90 -7.24 -8.02
N GLU A 113 7.69 -7.54 -9.02
CA GLU A 113 9.14 -7.43 -9.00
C GLU A 113 9.58 -6.01 -8.67
N MET A 114 10.54 -5.84 -7.79
CA MET A 114 11.17 -4.55 -7.53
C MET A 114 12.27 -4.27 -8.52
N THR A 115 12.23 -3.07 -9.09
CA THR A 115 13.25 -2.52 -9.97
C THR A 115 13.69 -1.15 -9.45
N GLU A 116 14.65 -0.52 -10.11
CA GLU A 116 15.06 0.86 -9.78
C GLU A 116 13.94 1.88 -10.04
N ARG A 117 12.99 1.54 -10.91
CA ARG A 117 11.80 2.35 -11.16
C ARG A 117 10.66 1.85 -10.29
N ALA A 118 10.11 2.73 -9.45
CA ALA A 118 9.01 2.39 -8.55
C ALA A 118 7.80 1.82 -9.31
N ASP A 119 7.23 0.74 -8.79
CA ASP A 119 6.00 0.08 -9.23
C ASP A 119 5.97 -0.21 -10.75
N ALA A 120 7.13 -0.55 -11.34
CA ALA A 120 7.25 -0.76 -12.78
C ALA A 120 7.73 -2.19 -13.17
N GLY A 121 8.04 -3.03 -12.18
CA GLY A 121 8.48 -4.41 -12.43
C GLY A 121 7.35 -5.32 -12.86
N ARG A 122 7.70 -6.55 -13.23
CA ARG A 122 6.75 -7.56 -13.68
C ARG A 122 5.81 -7.96 -12.54
N ILE A 123 4.57 -8.25 -12.90
CA ILE A 123 3.55 -8.71 -11.96
C ILE A 123 3.83 -10.16 -11.57
N VAL A 124 3.88 -10.41 -10.27
CA VAL A 124 3.91 -11.76 -9.67
C VAL A 124 2.48 -12.24 -9.43
N ARG A 125 1.64 -11.41 -8.82
CA ARG A 125 0.24 -11.74 -8.53
C ARG A 125 -0.58 -10.46 -8.39
N GLN A 126 -1.83 -10.52 -8.87
CA GLN A 126 -2.83 -9.50 -8.60
C GLN A 126 -4.08 -10.13 -8.03
N ALA A 127 -4.78 -9.40 -7.17
CA ALA A 127 -6.10 -9.74 -6.68
C ALA A 127 -6.99 -8.50 -6.72
N SER A 128 -8.18 -8.63 -7.30
CA SER A 128 -9.17 -7.55 -7.39
C SER A 128 -10.38 -7.83 -6.50
N PHE A 129 -11.07 -6.77 -6.08
CA PHE A 129 -12.28 -6.82 -5.28
C PHE A 129 -13.15 -5.57 -5.53
N GLU A 130 -14.43 -5.67 -5.21
CA GLU A 130 -15.38 -4.57 -5.34
C GLU A 130 -15.16 -3.50 -4.26
N VAL A 131 -15.34 -2.25 -4.65
CA VAL A 131 -15.33 -1.06 -3.78
C VAL A 131 -16.76 -0.65 -3.47
N SER A 132 -17.13 -0.67 -2.20
CA SER A 132 -18.45 -0.20 -1.76
C SER A 132 -18.61 1.31 -1.99
N PRO A 133 -19.83 1.79 -2.33
CA PRO A 133 -20.09 3.24 -2.42
C PRO A 133 -19.81 4.02 -1.13
N GLN A 134 -19.81 3.35 0.04
CA GLN A 134 -19.52 3.96 1.34
C GLN A 134 -18.06 3.73 1.79
N GLU A 135 -17.23 3.09 0.96
CA GLU A 135 -15.85 2.82 1.30
C GLU A 135 -15.08 4.08 1.68
N THR A 136 -14.32 4.01 2.77
CA THR A 136 -13.37 5.03 3.19
C THR A 136 -11.94 4.61 2.86
N ALA A 137 -10.99 5.54 2.93
CA ALA A 137 -9.58 5.17 2.76
C ALA A 137 -9.12 4.15 3.80
N LEU A 138 -9.60 4.23 5.04
CA LEU A 138 -9.29 3.26 6.09
C LEU A 138 -9.82 1.86 5.75
N SER A 139 -11.10 1.75 5.41
CA SER A 139 -11.71 0.45 5.12
C SER A 139 -11.15 -0.16 3.83
N LEU A 140 -10.88 0.65 2.80
CA LEU A 140 -10.24 0.18 1.57
C LEU A 140 -8.82 -0.31 1.81
N ASN A 141 -8.02 0.37 2.66
CA ASN A 141 -6.71 -0.13 3.08
C ASN A 141 -6.81 -1.48 3.82
N ALA A 142 -7.82 -1.66 4.66
CA ALA A 142 -8.03 -2.95 5.33
C ALA A 142 -8.33 -4.07 4.32
N LYS A 143 -9.21 -3.83 3.33
CA LYS A 143 -9.46 -4.76 2.23
C LYS A 143 -8.19 -5.07 1.42
N CYS A 144 -7.36 -4.05 1.14
CA CYS A 144 -6.07 -4.27 0.48
C CYS A 144 -5.17 -5.20 1.29
N TYR A 145 -5.15 -5.07 2.62
CA TYR A 145 -4.32 -5.94 3.47
C TYR A 145 -4.85 -7.37 3.51
N GLU A 146 -6.16 -7.57 3.57
CA GLU A 146 -6.80 -8.88 3.49
C GLU A 146 -6.51 -9.56 2.15
N ALA A 147 -6.72 -8.86 1.03
CA ALA A 147 -6.41 -9.35 -0.31
C ALA A 147 -4.91 -9.60 -0.49
N GLY A 148 -4.06 -8.73 0.09
CA GLY A 148 -2.62 -8.87 0.11
C GLY A 148 -2.17 -10.15 0.81
N LEU A 149 -2.71 -10.46 1.98
CA LEU A 149 -2.38 -11.68 2.71
C LEU A 149 -2.92 -12.93 1.98
N ALA A 150 -4.13 -12.86 1.44
CA ALA A 150 -4.72 -13.98 0.69
C ALA A 150 -3.87 -14.31 -0.54
N SER A 151 -3.54 -13.30 -1.36
CA SER A 151 -2.71 -13.48 -2.55
C SER A 151 -1.25 -13.84 -2.22
N PHE A 152 -0.73 -13.41 -1.06
CA PHE A 152 0.59 -13.84 -0.58
C PHE A 152 0.63 -15.36 -0.32
N ARG A 153 -0.41 -15.94 0.27
CA ARG A 153 -0.51 -17.39 0.46
C ARG A 153 -0.52 -18.17 -0.86
N GLU A 154 -1.05 -17.57 -1.92
CA GLU A 154 -0.97 -18.15 -3.26
C GLU A 154 0.46 -18.10 -3.81
N ILE A 155 1.18 -16.99 -3.58
CA ILE A 155 2.61 -16.89 -3.92
C ILE A 155 3.41 -17.97 -3.21
N LEU A 156 3.14 -18.25 -1.92
CA LEU A 156 3.83 -19.32 -1.19
C LEU A 156 3.63 -20.69 -1.86
N ARG A 157 2.41 -21.00 -2.29
CA ARG A 157 2.12 -22.24 -3.04
C ARG A 157 2.85 -22.31 -4.39
N ASP A 158 3.01 -21.17 -5.07
CA ASP A 158 3.78 -21.09 -6.32
C ASP A 158 5.28 -21.30 -6.04
N LEU A 159 5.81 -20.76 -4.92
CA LEU A 159 7.19 -20.97 -4.49
C LEU A 159 7.48 -22.45 -4.17
N GLU A 160 6.55 -23.15 -3.48
CA GLU A 160 6.64 -24.58 -3.19
C GLU A 160 6.71 -25.43 -4.46
N ARG A 161 6.01 -25.01 -5.52
CA ARG A 161 6.05 -25.66 -6.84
C ARG A 161 7.29 -25.30 -7.65
N GLY A 162 8.06 -24.32 -7.22
CA GLY A 162 9.19 -23.79 -7.95
C GLY A 162 8.83 -22.91 -9.16
N GLU A 163 7.58 -22.54 -9.29
CA GLU A 163 7.01 -21.79 -10.42
C GLU A 163 6.42 -20.47 -9.94
N LEU A 164 7.18 -19.40 -9.98
CA LEU A 164 6.68 -18.06 -9.71
C LEU A 164 6.34 -17.36 -11.03
N PRO A 165 5.05 -17.10 -11.31
CA PRO A 165 4.65 -16.44 -12.56
C PRO A 165 5.15 -14.99 -12.59
N LEU A 166 5.64 -14.55 -13.73
CA LEU A 166 6.08 -13.18 -13.95
C LEU A 166 5.50 -12.66 -15.25
N ALA A 167 4.55 -11.74 -15.18
CA ALA A 167 3.91 -11.14 -16.34
C ALA A 167 4.28 -9.65 -16.48
N PRO A 168 4.49 -9.13 -17.70
CA PRO A 168 4.68 -7.71 -17.91
C PRO A 168 3.42 -6.95 -17.50
N GLN A 169 3.60 -5.73 -16.99
CA GLN A 169 2.46 -4.82 -16.80
C GLN A 169 1.91 -4.40 -18.15
N SER A 170 0.59 -4.34 -18.30
CA SER A 170 -0.12 -3.92 -19.52
C SER A 170 -1.20 -2.89 -19.19
N GLY A 171 -1.52 -2.02 -20.14
CA GLY A 171 -2.50 -0.95 -19.99
C GLY A 171 -1.89 0.40 -19.63
N GLU A 172 -2.77 1.37 -19.39
CA GLU A 172 -2.37 2.74 -19.08
C GLU A 172 -1.84 2.85 -17.66
N ARG A 173 -0.66 3.45 -17.52
CA ARG A 173 -0.02 3.70 -16.24
C ARG A 173 -0.42 5.07 -15.70
N SER A 174 -0.95 5.11 -14.47
CA SER A 174 -1.06 6.35 -13.71
C SER A 174 -0.03 6.41 -12.58
N TRP A 175 0.44 7.64 -12.26
CA TRP A 175 1.49 7.86 -11.25
C TRP A 175 1.11 8.95 -10.25
N PHE A 176 1.24 8.63 -8.95
CA PHE A 176 0.95 9.53 -7.84
C PHE A 176 2.16 9.65 -6.90
N GLY A 177 3.00 10.64 -7.21
CA GLY A 177 4.24 10.88 -6.46
C GLY A 177 3.98 11.55 -5.09
N ARG A 178 5.04 11.57 -4.27
CA ARG A 178 5.02 12.09 -2.88
C ARG A 178 4.42 13.50 -2.73
N HIS A 179 4.60 14.36 -3.71
CA HIS A 179 4.15 15.75 -3.65
C HIS A 179 2.78 16.00 -4.30
N ARG A 180 2.17 14.95 -4.87
CA ARG A 180 0.82 15.06 -5.42
C ARG A 180 -0.16 15.33 -4.29
N ARG A 181 -1.05 16.29 -4.49
CA ARG A 181 -2.10 16.67 -3.53
C ARG A 181 -3.45 16.69 -4.23
N PRO A 182 -4.55 16.46 -3.48
CA PRO A 182 -5.90 16.62 -4.01
C PRO A 182 -6.13 18.03 -4.55
N PRO A 183 -7.05 18.21 -5.50
CA PRO A 183 -7.45 19.52 -5.98
C PRO A 183 -7.78 20.45 -4.82
N LEU A 184 -7.46 21.74 -4.96
CA LEU A 184 -7.69 22.79 -3.94
C LEU A 184 -7.21 22.40 -2.54
N LEU A 185 -6.18 21.52 -2.44
CA LEU A 185 -5.69 20.96 -1.16
C LEU A 185 -6.82 20.34 -0.32
N ALA A 186 -7.77 19.67 -0.98
CA ALA A 186 -8.97 19.07 -0.39
C ALA A 186 -9.96 20.08 0.22
N THR A 187 -9.99 21.32 -0.23
CA THR A 187 -11.09 22.23 0.04
C THR A 187 -12.29 21.83 -0.81
N LEU A 188 -13.46 21.66 -0.17
CA LEU A 188 -14.70 21.31 -0.87
C LEU A 188 -15.18 22.49 -1.72
N ASP A 189 -15.32 22.25 -3.01
CA ASP A 189 -15.88 23.18 -3.98
C ASP A 189 -17.34 22.81 -4.24
N PHE A 190 -18.26 23.52 -3.64
CA PHE A 190 -19.71 23.24 -3.75
C PHE A 190 -20.31 23.48 -5.15
N GLN A 191 -19.53 23.90 -6.12
CA GLN A 191 -19.93 23.91 -7.53
C GLN A 191 -19.79 22.53 -8.19
N ARG A 192 -19.13 21.58 -7.53
CA ARG A 192 -18.97 20.20 -8.00
C ARG A 192 -20.12 19.30 -7.55
N PRO A 193 -20.39 18.19 -8.28
CA PRO A 193 -21.40 17.21 -7.89
C PRO A 193 -21.21 16.69 -6.45
N ALA A 194 -22.31 16.54 -5.71
CA ALA A 194 -22.28 16.09 -4.32
C ALA A 194 -21.56 14.73 -4.14
N GLN A 195 -21.72 13.83 -5.13
CA GLN A 195 -21.05 12.53 -5.15
C GLN A 195 -19.53 12.66 -5.16
N GLU A 196 -18.98 13.60 -5.91
CA GLU A 196 -17.53 13.84 -5.96
C GLU A 196 -17.01 14.44 -4.65
N LEU A 197 -17.77 15.33 -4.03
CA LEU A 197 -17.42 15.89 -2.73
C LEU A 197 -17.45 14.83 -1.64
N ALA A 198 -18.47 13.98 -1.64
CA ALA A 198 -18.56 12.86 -0.70
C ALA A 198 -17.43 11.84 -0.94
N ALA A 199 -17.08 11.53 -2.18
CA ALA A 199 -15.95 10.69 -2.54
C ALA A 199 -14.64 11.28 -2.03
N LEU A 200 -14.40 12.59 -2.18
CA LEU A 200 -13.21 13.27 -1.65
C LEU A 200 -13.13 13.16 -0.12
N VAL A 201 -14.25 13.34 0.58
CA VAL A 201 -14.29 13.21 2.04
C VAL A 201 -13.93 11.79 2.47
N ARG A 202 -14.56 10.76 1.86
CA ARG A 202 -14.28 9.36 2.17
C ARG A 202 -12.85 8.95 1.80
N ALA A 203 -12.32 9.42 0.68
CA ALA A 203 -10.96 9.18 0.23
C ALA A 203 -9.89 9.75 1.19
N LEU A 204 -10.26 10.68 2.05
CA LEU A 204 -9.39 11.29 3.04
C LEU A 204 -9.71 10.85 4.48
N ASP A 205 -10.66 9.95 4.66
CA ASP A 205 -11.03 9.43 5.96
C ASP A 205 -10.19 8.20 6.31
N PHE A 206 -9.28 8.39 7.26
CA PHE A 206 -8.45 7.35 7.90
C PHE A 206 -8.91 7.06 9.34
N GLY A 207 -10.17 7.38 9.69
CA GLY A 207 -10.69 7.23 11.03
C GLY A 207 -9.87 8.05 12.04
N GLN A 208 -9.30 7.37 13.03
CA GLN A 208 -8.45 8.01 14.05
C GLN A 208 -7.01 8.27 13.59
N TYR A 209 -6.58 7.72 12.47
CA TYR A 209 -5.21 7.86 11.97
C TYR A 209 -5.02 9.15 11.16
N ALA A 210 -3.79 9.66 11.17
CA ALA A 210 -3.44 10.82 10.38
C ALA A 210 -3.45 10.49 8.87
N ASN A 211 -4.11 11.33 8.07
CA ASN A 211 -4.05 11.20 6.63
C ASN A 211 -2.79 11.91 6.10
N PRO A 212 -1.95 11.24 5.30
CA PRO A 212 -0.72 11.82 4.77
C PRO A 212 -0.94 12.82 3.62
N LEU A 213 -2.11 12.81 2.96
CA LEU A 213 -2.42 13.68 1.82
C LEU A 213 -2.95 15.05 2.24
N ALA A 214 -4.06 15.05 2.96
CA ALA A 214 -4.78 16.24 3.39
C ALA A 214 -5.94 15.85 4.32
N ARG A 215 -6.67 16.86 4.81
CA ARG A 215 -7.99 16.69 5.43
C ARG A 215 -9.01 17.47 4.60
N ALA A 216 -10.16 16.85 4.35
CA ALA A 216 -11.28 17.52 3.71
C ALA A 216 -11.73 18.72 4.56
N LYS A 217 -11.98 19.85 3.93
CA LYS A 217 -12.28 21.10 4.63
C LYS A 217 -13.20 22.02 3.83
N VAL A 218 -13.84 22.91 4.54
CA VAL A 218 -14.64 24.01 4.00
C VAL A 218 -14.03 25.32 4.46
N LEU A 219 -14.00 26.32 3.58
CA LEU A 219 -13.67 27.71 3.91
C LEU A 219 -14.97 28.47 4.16
N ALA A 220 -15.20 28.90 5.41
CA ALA A 220 -16.35 29.66 5.80
C ALA A 220 -15.98 31.15 5.96
N GLY A 221 -16.73 32.03 5.25
CA GLY A 221 -16.53 33.47 5.32
C GLY A 221 -15.13 33.96 4.93
N GLY A 222 -14.35 33.16 4.19
CA GLY A 222 -12.99 33.51 3.75
C GLY A 222 -11.92 33.53 4.86
N ARG A 223 -12.28 33.22 6.10
CA ARG A 223 -11.38 33.33 7.28
C ARG A 223 -11.33 32.10 8.17
N GLN A 224 -12.34 31.22 8.11
CA GLN A 224 -12.43 30.04 8.95
C GLN A 224 -12.25 28.77 8.13
N VAL A 225 -11.49 27.81 8.65
CA VAL A 225 -11.33 26.48 8.08
C VAL A 225 -12.06 25.49 8.94
N LEU A 226 -13.08 24.85 8.39
CA LEU A 226 -13.84 23.78 9.03
C LEU A 226 -13.36 22.43 8.46
N LEU A 227 -12.92 21.53 9.34
CA LEU A 227 -12.55 20.17 8.93
C LEU A 227 -13.80 19.32 8.81
N VAL A 228 -13.92 18.61 7.66
CA VAL A 228 -15.05 17.71 7.38
C VAL A 228 -14.59 16.27 7.62
N ARG A 229 -15.33 15.53 8.47
CA ARG A 229 -15.03 14.14 8.81
C ARG A 229 -15.94 13.12 8.13
N GLY A 230 -17.10 13.54 7.67
CA GLY A 230 -18.05 12.69 6.99
C GLY A 230 -18.95 13.52 6.08
N ALA A 231 -19.46 12.89 5.04
CA ALA A 231 -20.43 13.50 4.13
C ALA A 231 -21.41 12.42 3.64
N GLU A 232 -22.69 12.77 3.62
CA GLU A 232 -23.76 11.96 3.05
C GLU A 232 -24.40 12.70 1.89
N VAL A 233 -24.73 11.97 0.84
CA VAL A 233 -25.47 12.51 -0.30
C VAL A 233 -26.94 12.14 -0.15
N GLN A 234 -27.79 13.15 -0.01
CA GLN A 234 -29.23 12.96 0.03
C GLN A 234 -29.82 13.14 -1.38
N ALA A 235 -30.67 12.21 -1.82
CA ALA A 235 -31.39 12.34 -3.08
C ALA A 235 -32.43 13.46 -2.96
N GLY A 236 -32.47 14.38 -3.94
CA GLY A 236 -33.49 15.41 -4.02
C GLY A 236 -33.25 16.67 -3.20
N ALA A 237 -32.06 16.87 -2.61
CA ALA A 237 -31.66 18.18 -2.11
C ALA A 237 -31.26 19.09 -3.28
N PRO A 238 -31.74 20.37 -3.31
CA PRO A 238 -31.40 21.31 -4.37
C PRO A 238 -29.91 21.66 -4.40
#